data_1d9c471a1241cb1b51ab87496a1ebd90
#
_entry.id   1d9c471a1241cb1b51ab87496a1ebd90
#
_cell.length_a   1.000
_cell.length_b   1.000
_cell.length_c   1.000
_cell.angle_alpha   90.00
_cell.angle_beta   90.00
_cell.angle_gamma   90.00
#
_symmetry.space_group_name_H-M   'P 1'
#
loop_
_entity.id
_entity.type
_entity.pdbx_description
1 polymer ?
#
loop_
_entity_poly.entity_id
_entity_poly.type
_entity_poly.pdbx_seq_one_letter_code
_entity_poly.pdbx_strand_id
1 'polypeptide(L)'
;VAAALARLRASGKQIVSFGENLQQSQYLLAAQANEVYIDPMGSMLLEGLGRYRQYYRQGLQDKLGVDVHLFRVGEFKSAAEPYILDAASKESKEADLFWMNDIWQRYLADIAKARKLTPEQLASGIDTLPEGIAAAGGDLAKFALQQKLVDGLKTQEEVETLLTERGVADEDSDNGFRSISLGAY
;
A
#
# COMPACT_ATOMS: atom_id res chain seq x y z
N VAL A 1 -6.75 12.99 -3.08
CA VAL A 1 -6.83 12.34 -4.39
C VAL A 1 -7.88 11.22 -4.37
N ALA A 2 -7.83 10.23 -3.44
CA ALA A 2 -8.78 9.10 -3.39
C ALA A 2 -10.25 9.57 -3.40
N ALA A 3 -10.62 10.56 -2.57
CA ALA A 3 -11.97 11.12 -2.55
C ALA A 3 -12.38 11.79 -3.89
N ALA A 4 -11.42 12.35 -4.64
CA ALA A 4 -11.70 12.91 -5.96
C ALA A 4 -11.97 11.79 -6.99
N LEU A 5 -11.18 10.73 -6.97
CA LEU A 5 -11.41 9.53 -7.79
C LEU A 5 -12.78 8.87 -7.49
N ALA A 6 -13.12 8.76 -6.21
CA ALA A 6 -14.44 8.25 -5.81
C ALA A 6 -15.59 9.11 -6.35
N ARG A 7 -15.46 10.45 -6.36
CA ARG A 7 -16.46 11.35 -6.97
C ARG A 7 -16.49 11.18 -8.49
N LEU A 8 -15.34 11.06 -9.15
CA LEU A 8 -15.26 10.82 -10.59
C LEU A 8 -15.97 9.52 -10.98
N ARG A 9 -15.70 8.45 -10.24
CA ARG A 9 -16.41 7.17 -10.40
C ARG A 9 -17.92 7.31 -10.21
N ALA A 10 -18.35 8.05 -9.18
CA ALA A 10 -19.77 8.29 -8.90
C ALA A 10 -20.48 9.10 -10.00
N SER A 11 -19.75 9.87 -10.83
CA SER A 11 -20.30 10.59 -11.98
C SER A 11 -20.58 9.69 -13.20
N GLY A 12 -20.34 8.37 -13.08
CA GLY A 12 -20.56 7.40 -14.16
C GLY A 12 -19.39 7.24 -15.13
N LYS A 13 -18.28 7.98 -14.92
CA LYS A 13 -17.08 7.81 -15.72
C LYS A 13 -16.33 6.55 -15.30
N GLN A 14 -15.87 5.79 -16.28
CA GLN A 14 -15.06 4.60 -16.05
C GLN A 14 -13.62 4.99 -15.67
N ILE A 15 -13.10 4.35 -14.65
CA ILE A 15 -11.72 4.47 -14.20
C ILE A 15 -11.12 3.08 -14.25
N VAL A 16 -10.06 2.91 -15.02
CA VAL A 16 -9.25 1.69 -15.07
C VAL A 16 -7.90 2.02 -14.43
N SER A 17 -7.44 1.17 -13.54
CA SER A 17 -6.11 1.25 -12.96
C SER A 17 -5.31 0.02 -13.36
N PHE A 18 -4.08 0.24 -13.77
CA PHE A 18 -3.13 -0.80 -14.09
C PHE A 18 -1.79 -0.52 -13.42
N GLY A 19 -1.09 -1.55 -13.03
CA GLY A 19 0.28 -1.46 -12.55
C GLY A 19 0.99 -2.80 -12.63
N GLU A 20 2.27 -2.79 -12.95
CA GLU A 20 3.11 -3.98 -12.86
C GLU A 20 3.28 -4.39 -11.38
N ASN A 21 3.57 -3.41 -10.54
CA ASN A 21 3.68 -3.59 -9.10
C ASN A 21 2.95 -2.45 -8.40
N LEU A 22 2.09 -2.78 -7.46
CA LEU A 22 1.33 -1.81 -6.69
C LEU A 22 1.78 -1.82 -5.22
N GLN A 23 2.47 -0.78 -4.84
CA GLN A 23 2.75 -0.55 -3.42
C GLN A 23 1.47 -0.20 -2.66
N GLN A 24 1.46 -0.48 -1.37
CA GLN A 24 0.30 -0.22 -0.49
C GLN A 24 -0.22 1.22 -0.58
N SER A 25 0.68 2.21 -0.68
CA SER A 25 0.30 3.62 -0.85
C SER A 25 -0.34 3.93 -2.22
N GLN A 26 0.15 3.29 -3.28
CA GLN A 26 -0.40 3.41 -4.64
C GLN A 26 -1.76 2.72 -4.73
N TYR A 27 -1.90 1.58 -4.06
CA TYR A 27 -3.14 0.80 -4.06
C TYR A 27 -4.31 1.56 -3.44
N LEU A 28 -4.07 2.47 -2.48
CA LEU A 28 -5.12 3.35 -1.95
C LEU A 28 -5.84 4.14 -3.05
N LEU A 29 -5.08 4.54 -4.07
CA LEU A 29 -5.63 5.26 -5.23
C LEU A 29 -6.19 4.30 -6.27
N ALA A 30 -5.46 3.25 -6.59
CA ALA A 30 -5.87 2.22 -7.55
C ALA A 30 -7.20 1.57 -7.17
N ALA A 31 -7.41 1.28 -5.89
CA ALA A 31 -8.65 0.69 -5.37
C ALA A 31 -9.90 1.53 -5.63
N GLN A 32 -9.76 2.85 -5.88
CA GLN A 32 -10.90 3.71 -6.21
C GLN A 32 -11.39 3.53 -7.65
N ALA A 33 -10.63 2.84 -8.51
CA ALA A 33 -11.03 2.56 -9.88
C ALA A 33 -12.25 1.61 -9.95
N ASN A 34 -12.91 1.61 -11.10
CA ASN A 34 -13.95 0.63 -11.41
C ASN A 34 -13.34 -0.75 -11.60
N GLU A 35 -12.17 -0.78 -12.22
CA GLU A 35 -11.41 -1.98 -12.54
C GLU A 35 -9.94 -1.76 -12.20
N VAL A 36 -9.35 -2.70 -11.49
CA VAL A 36 -7.93 -2.70 -11.09
C VAL A 36 -7.27 -3.94 -11.69
N TYR A 37 -6.29 -3.73 -12.52
CA TYR A 37 -5.50 -4.78 -13.12
C TYR A 37 -4.05 -4.73 -12.66
N ILE A 38 -3.44 -5.89 -12.54
CA ILE A 38 -2.01 -6.04 -12.25
C ILE A 38 -1.40 -6.99 -13.27
N ASP A 39 -0.12 -6.75 -13.59
CA ASP A 39 0.62 -7.65 -14.48
C ASP A 39 0.65 -9.08 -13.89
N PRO A 40 0.52 -10.14 -14.71
CA PRO A 40 0.60 -11.52 -14.24
C PRO A 40 1.90 -11.88 -13.51
N MET A 41 3.00 -11.17 -13.80
CA MET A 41 4.28 -11.31 -13.10
C MET A 41 4.47 -10.25 -12.01
N GLY A 42 3.46 -9.45 -11.74
CA GLY A 42 3.49 -8.34 -10.81
C GLY A 42 3.28 -8.74 -9.35
N SER A 43 3.29 -7.74 -8.51
CA SER A 43 3.07 -7.93 -7.08
C SER A 43 2.20 -6.84 -6.46
N MET A 44 1.35 -7.24 -5.55
CA MET A 44 0.56 -6.35 -4.70
C MET A 44 0.32 -7.03 -3.37
N LEU A 45 0.76 -6.38 -2.30
CA LEU A 45 0.58 -6.86 -0.93
C LEU A 45 0.08 -5.74 -0.02
N LEU A 46 -0.76 -6.11 0.93
CA LEU A 46 -1.10 -5.32 2.09
C LEU A 46 -0.34 -5.90 3.29
N GLU A 47 0.69 -5.18 3.75
CA GLU A 47 1.62 -5.68 4.78
C GLU A 47 1.36 -5.02 6.15
N GLY A 48 0.61 -3.93 6.17
CA GLY A 48 0.41 -3.12 7.37
C GLY A 48 1.41 -1.96 7.48
N LEU A 49 1.51 -1.41 8.67
CA LEU A 49 2.45 -0.34 8.99
C LEU A 49 3.50 -0.84 9.97
N GLY A 50 4.76 -0.58 9.66
CA GLY A 50 5.88 -0.91 10.52
C GLY A 50 6.79 0.30 10.73
N ARG A 51 7.35 0.42 11.92
CA ARG A 51 8.37 1.40 12.21
C ARG A 51 9.61 0.71 12.73
N TYR A 52 10.70 0.86 12.02
CA TYR A 52 12.00 0.27 12.38
C TYR A 52 12.94 1.38 12.80
N ARG A 53 13.68 1.13 13.91
CA ARG A 53 14.68 2.06 14.44
C ARG A 53 15.91 1.28 14.82
N GLN A 54 17.07 1.82 14.48
CA GLN A 54 18.36 1.26 14.91
C GLN A 54 18.68 1.73 16.33
N TYR A 55 19.31 0.86 17.12
CA TYR A 55 19.75 1.13 18.49
C TYR A 55 21.26 0.95 18.57
N TYR A 56 21.95 1.90 19.16
CA TYR A 56 23.40 2.01 19.14
C TYR A 56 24.04 1.86 20.51
N ARG A 57 23.25 1.66 21.60
CA ARG A 57 23.74 1.60 22.98
C ARG A 57 24.90 0.62 23.11
N GLN A 58 24.76 -0.62 22.64
CA GLN A 58 25.82 -1.63 22.77
C GLN A 58 27.11 -1.21 22.02
N GLY A 59 26.97 -0.60 20.87
CA GLY A 59 28.12 -0.09 20.12
C GLY A 59 28.83 1.05 20.84
N LEU A 60 28.07 2.00 21.34
CA LEU A 60 28.62 3.19 22.02
C LEU A 60 29.15 2.86 23.42
N GLN A 61 28.32 2.27 24.29
CA GLN A 61 28.68 2.06 25.67
C GLN A 61 29.55 0.82 25.88
N ASP A 62 29.13 -0.34 25.36
CA ASP A 62 29.81 -1.61 25.67
C ASP A 62 31.09 -1.82 24.83
N LYS A 63 31.15 -1.30 23.59
CA LYS A 63 32.32 -1.48 22.69
C LYS A 63 33.26 -0.28 22.66
N LEU A 64 32.74 0.93 22.63
CA LEU A 64 33.54 2.15 22.53
C LEU A 64 33.77 2.87 23.86
N GLY A 65 33.12 2.45 24.95
CA GLY A 65 33.25 3.07 26.25
C GLY A 65 32.72 4.51 26.30
N VAL A 66 31.76 4.84 25.44
CA VAL A 66 31.13 6.18 25.40
C VAL A 66 29.94 6.21 26.33
N ASP A 67 30.01 6.99 27.42
CA ASP A 67 28.90 7.21 28.34
C ASP A 67 27.94 8.26 27.76
N VAL A 68 26.66 7.86 27.59
CA VAL A 68 25.62 8.76 27.11
C VAL A 68 24.79 9.25 28.30
N HIS A 69 24.86 10.54 28.58
CA HIS A 69 24.06 11.18 29.62
C HIS A 69 22.87 11.89 29.02
N LEU A 70 21.66 11.41 29.33
CA LEU A 70 20.41 11.96 28.83
C LEU A 70 19.68 12.78 29.87
N PHE A 71 19.42 14.04 29.57
CA PHE A 71 18.55 14.92 30.32
C PHE A 71 17.25 15.11 29.57
N ARG A 72 16.18 14.46 30.04
CA ARG A 72 14.85 14.57 29.43
C ARG A 72 13.77 14.84 30.46
N VAL A 73 12.74 15.55 30.06
CA VAL A 73 11.50 15.73 30.82
C VAL A 73 10.34 15.20 29.98
N GLY A 74 9.57 14.25 30.53
CA GLY A 74 8.44 13.59 29.88
C GLY A 74 8.78 12.18 29.38
N GLU A 75 7.89 11.23 29.67
CA GLU A 75 8.06 9.80 29.43
C GLU A 75 8.01 9.45 27.94
N PHE A 76 7.19 10.15 27.16
CA PHE A 76 7.01 9.91 25.72
C PHE A 76 8.09 10.55 24.83
N LYS A 77 9.13 11.15 25.40
CA LYS A 77 10.25 11.70 24.61
C LYS A 77 11.27 10.63 24.26
N SER A 78 11.03 9.91 23.19
CA SER A 78 11.79 8.73 22.77
C SER A 78 12.94 8.99 21.77
N ALA A 79 13.19 10.26 21.39
CA ALA A 79 14.17 10.60 20.37
C ALA A 79 15.60 10.10 20.66
N ALA A 80 16.02 10.11 21.92
CA ALA A 80 17.35 9.69 22.36
C ALA A 80 17.45 8.21 22.79
N GLU A 81 16.36 7.47 22.81
CA GLU A 81 16.36 6.05 23.17
C GLU A 81 17.36 5.21 22.38
N PRO A 82 17.58 5.44 21.06
CA PRO A 82 18.59 4.69 20.32
C PRO A 82 19.99 4.70 20.88
N TYR A 83 20.34 5.70 21.68
CA TYR A 83 21.67 5.85 22.26
C TYR A 83 21.82 5.24 23.64
N ILE A 84 20.71 4.99 24.35
CA ILE A 84 20.70 4.55 25.75
C ILE A 84 19.94 3.24 26.01
N LEU A 85 19.18 2.75 25.02
CA LEU A 85 18.41 1.49 25.07
C LEU A 85 18.82 0.57 23.92
N ASP A 86 18.46 -0.71 24.02
CA ASP A 86 18.66 -1.71 22.97
C ASP A 86 17.37 -1.95 22.14
N ALA A 87 16.25 -1.42 22.61
CA ALA A 87 14.94 -1.51 21.95
C ALA A 87 14.05 -0.34 22.36
N ALA A 88 12.95 -0.14 21.64
CA ALA A 88 11.96 0.87 21.98
C ALA A 88 11.34 0.63 23.37
N SER A 89 11.21 1.69 24.16
CA SER A 89 10.48 1.66 25.43
C SER A 89 9.00 1.34 25.21
N LYS A 90 8.31 0.98 26.30
CA LYS A 90 6.87 0.75 26.29
C LYS A 90 6.12 2.00 25.83
N GLU A 91 6.50 3.15 26.35
CA GLU A 91 5.92 4.46 26.08
C GLU A 91 6.12 4.86 24.60
N SER A 92 7.31 4.56 24.05
CA SER A 92 7.59 4.78 22.64
C SER A 92 6.71 3.90 21.73
N LYS A 93 6.56 2.61 22.09
CA LYS A 93 5.69 1.69 21.35
C LYS A 93 4.22 2.10 21.44
N GLU A 94 3.76 2.51 22.61
CA GLU A 94 2.39 2.99 22.82
C GLU A 94 2.09 4.22 21.96
N ALA A 95 2.99 5.20 21.95
CA ALA A 95 2.86 6.39 21.13
C ALA A 95 2.86 6.07 19.62
N ASP A 96 3.72 5.16 19.17
CA ASP A 96 3.75 4.73 17.78
C ASP A 96 2.46 3.98 17.39
N LEU A 97 2.00 3.05 18.20
CA LEU A 97 0.78 2.29 17.95
C LEU A 97 -0.46 3.19 17.94
N PHE A 98 -0.51 4.22 18.76
CA PHE A 98 -1.64 5.14 18.82
C PHE A 98 -1.96 5.77 17.46
N TRP A 99 -0.96 6.38 16.80
CA TRP A 99 -1.18 7.02 15.51
C TRP A 99 -1.16 6.02 14.34
N MET A 100 -0.35 4.96 14.40
CA MET A 100 -0.28 3.95 13.34
C MET A 100 -1.59 3.18 13.21
N ASN A 101 -2.20 2.80 14.34
CA ASN A 101 -3.48 2.11 14.31
C ASN A 101 -4.60 2.98 13.72
N ASP A 102 -4.64 4.27 14.07
CA ASP A 102 -5.64 5.18 13.50
C ASP A 102 -5.50 5.30 11.97
N ILE A 103 -4.26 5.53 11.49
CA ILE A 103 -3.99 5.60 10.05
C ILE A 103 -4.34 4.28 9.36
N TRP A 104 -3.96 3.15 9.97
CA TRP A 104 -4.20 1.83 9.41
C TRP A 104 -5.67 1.49 9.31
N GLN A 105 -6.44 1.75 10.35
CA GLN A 105 -7.89 1.53 10.35
C GLN A 105 -8.59 2.36 9.27
N ARG A 106 -8.19 3.61 9.09
CA ARG A 106 -8.72 4.46 8.01
C ARG A 106 -8.35 3.93 6.64
N TYR A 107 -7.11 3.48 6.45
CA TYR A 107 -6.65 2.87 5.22
C TYR A 107 -7.48 1.63 4.87
N LEU A 108 -7.64 0.70 5.81
CA LEU A 108 -8.45 -0.50 5.62
C LEU A 108 -9.92 -0.17 5.30
N ALA A 109 -10.50 0.81 5.99
CA ALA A 109 -11.87 1.24 5.75
C ALA A 109 -12.06 1.81 4.34
N ASP A 110 -11.13 2.63 3.87
CA ASP A 110 -11.16 3.21 2.53
C ASP A 110 -11.04 2.13 1.44
N ILE A 111 -10.11 1.18 1.60
CA ILE A 111 -9.95 0.05 0.68
C ILE A 111 -11.19 -0.85 0.70
N ALA A 112 -11.66 -1.23 1.88
CA ALA A 112 -12.84 -2.08 2.05
C ALA A 112 -14.06 -1.49 1.33
N LYS A 113 -14.31 -0.21 1.55
CA LYS A 113 -15.39 0.53 0.88
C LYS A 113 -15.23 0.54 -0.63
N ALA A 114 -14.02 0.81 -1.13
CA ALA A 114 -13.74 0.92 -2.56
C ALA A 114 -13.86 -0.44 -3.28
N ARG A 115 -13.41 -1.52 -2.63
CA ARG A 115 -13.38 -2.88 -3.16
C ARG A 115 -14.61 -3.73 -2.79
N LYS A 116 -15.58 -3.16 -2.06
CA LYS A 116 -16.78 -3.87 -1.57
C LYS A 116 -16.42 -5.09 -0.70
N LEU A 117 -15.39 -4.93 0.12
CA LEU A 117 -14.94 -5.88 1.12
C LEU A 117 -15.27 -5.35 2.52
N THR A 118 -14.99 -6.13 3.56
CA THR A 118 -15.01 -5.63 4.93
C THR A 118 -13.59 -5.42 5.46
N PRO A 119 -13.37 -4.51 6.43
CA PRO A 119 -12.06 -4.34 7.06
C PRO A 119 -11.54 -5.64 7.68
N GLU A 120 -12.44 -6.49 8.22
CA GLU A 120 -12.10 -7.78 8.83
C GLU A 120 -11.59 -8.78 7.78
N GLN A 121 -12.17 -8.78 6.57
CA GLN A 121 -11.68 -9.62 5.46
C GLN A 121 -10.27 -9.21 5.05
N LEU A 122 -10.01 -7.91 4.97
CA LEU A 122 -8.67 -7.40 4.68
C LEU A 122 -7.67 -7.75 5.79
N ALA A 123 -8.04 -7.53 7.05
CA ALA A 123 -7.21 -7.86 8.20
C ALA A 123 -6.89 -9.36 8.24
N SER A 124 -7.88 -10.23 8.04
CA SER A 124 -7.68 -11.68 7.99
C SER A 124 -6.72 -12.10 6.87
N GLY A 125 -6.83 -11.47 5.69
CA GLY A 125 -5.90 -11.74 4.57
C GLY A 125 -4.45 -11.34 4.89
N ILE A 126 -4.27 -10.29 5.70
CA ILE A 126 -2.95 -9.83 6.17
C ILE A 126 -2.41 -10.77 7.25
N ASP A 127 -3.23 -11.16 8.21
CA ASP A 127 -2.84 -12.05 9.31
C ASP A 127 -2.43 -13.45 8.82
N THR A 128 -3.01 -13.89 7.69
CA THR A 128 -2.72 -15.20 7.05
C THR A 128 -1.92 -15.06 5.76
N LEU A 129 -1.13 -14.00 5.64
CA LEU A 129 -0.40 -13.68 4.41
C LEU A 129 0.54 -14.81 3.95
N PRO A 130 1.38 -15.42 4.82
CA PRO A 130 2.28 -16.50 4.41
C PRO A 130 1.53 -17.73 3.85
N GLU A 131 0.45 -18.11 4.50
CA GLU A 131 -0.38 -19.25 4.10
C GLU A 131 -1.12 -18.96 2.80
N GLY A 132 -1.64 -17.76 2.65
CA GLY A 132 -2.33 -17.31 1.44
C GLY A 132 -1.41 -17.26 0.22
N ILE A 133 -0.20 -16.75 0.38
CA ILE A 133 0.82 -16.71 -0.67
C ILE A 133 1.25 -18.15 -1.04
N ALA A 134 1.46 -19.03 -0.05
CA ALA A 134 1.81 -20.41 -0.29
C ALA A 134 0.69 -21.15 -1.06
N ALA A 135 -0.58 -20.91 -0.71
CA ALA A 135 -1.74 -21.46 -1.41
C ALA A 135 -1.86 -20.95 -2.86
N ALA A 136 -1.38 -19.75 -3.14
CA ALA A 136 -1.28 -19.18 -4.49
C ALA A 136 -0.05 -19.71 -5.27
N GLY A 137 0.74 -20.60 -4.69
CA GLY A 137 1.96 -21.14 -5.30
C GLY A 137 3.14 -20.17 -5.29
N GLY A 138 3.15 -19.20 -4.39
CA GLY A 138 4.16 -18.13 -4.33
C GLY A 138 3.90 -16.96 -5.29
N ASP A 139 2.80 -17.00 -6.04
CA ASP A 139 2.42 -16.01 -7.04
C ASP A 139 1.63 -14.87 -6.38
N LEU A 140 2.25 -13.70 -6.26
CA LEU A 140 1.68 -12.55 -5.57
C LEU A 140 0.54 -11.89 -6.36
N ALA A 141 0.60 -11.89 -7.69
CA ALA A 141 -0.46 -11.37 -8.53
C ALA A 141 -1.72 -12.23 -8.40
N LYS A 142 -1.55 -13.54 -8.45
CA LYS A 142 -2.63 -14.52 -8.25
C LYS A 142 -3.21 -14.43 -6.83
N PHE A 143 -2.36 -14.25 -5.82
CA PHE A 143 -2.81 -14.02 -4.45
C PHE A 143 -3.68 -12.76 -4.36
N ALA A 144 -3.25 -11.64 -4.93
CA ALA A 144 -4.02 -10.39 -4.94
C ALA A 144 -5.39 -10.57 -5.62
N LEU A 145 -5.46 -11.34 -6.70
CA LEU A 145 -6.72 -11.68 -7.38
C LEU A 145 -7.62 -12.53 -6.49
N GLN A 146 -7.08 -13.55 -5.82
CA GLN A 146 -7.84 -14.40 -4.89
C GLN A 146 -8.40 -13.61 -3.71
N GLN A 147 -7.66 -12.63 -3.23
CA GLN A 147 -8.10 -11.72 -2.16
C GLN A 147 -9.07 -10.62 -2.64
N LYS A 148 -9.42 -10.61 -3.93
CA LYS A 148 -10.28 -9.59 -4.56
C LYS A 148 -9.72 -8.16 -4.46
N LEU A 149 -8.43 -8.05 -4.30
CA LEU A 149 -7.73 -6.76 -4.31
C LEU A 149 -7.61 -6.20 -5.72
N VAL A 150 -7.57 -7.06 -6.73
CA VAL A 150 -7.59 -6.71 -8.16
C VAL A 150 -8.72 -7.46 -8.86
N ASP A 151 -9.13 -6.95 -10.03
CA ASP A 151 -10.23 -7.53 -10.81
C ASP A 151 -9.74 -8.49 -11.88
N GLY A 152 -8.44 -8.47 -12.20
CA GLY A 152 -7.85 -9.37 -13.17
C GLY A 152 -6.35 -9.19 -13.28
N LEU A 153 -5.74 -10.19 -13.91
CA LEU A 153 -4.34 -10.18 -14.32
C LEU A 153 -4.28 -9.85 -15.80
N LYS A 154 -3.60 -8.79 -16.16
CA LYS A 154 -3.44 -8.32 -17.55
C LYS A 154 -2.06 -7.73 -17.73
N THR A 155 -1.47 -7.96 -18.90
CA THR A 155 -0.29 -7.23 -19.34
C THR A 155 -0.69 -5.79 -19.73
N GLN A 156 0.29 -4.92 -19.89
CA GLN A 156 0.04 -3.57 -20.39
C GLN A 156 -0.65 -3.59 -21.77
N GLU A 157 -0.19 -4.45 -22.66
CA GLU A 157 -0.75 -4.61 -24.02
C GLU A 157 -2.23 -5.04 -23.98
N GLU A 158 -2.59 -5.96 -23.06
CA GLU A 158 -3.97 -6.39 -22.89
C GLU A 158 -4.86 -5.28 -22.32
N VAL A 159 -4.31 -4.39 -21.49
CA VAL A 159 -5.03 -3.21 -20.98
C VAL A 159 -5.19 -2.18 -22.10
N GLU A 160 -4.17 -1.93 -22.90
CA GLU A 160 -4.25 -1.05 -24.07
C GLU A 160 -5.28 -1.54 -25.08
N THR A 161 -5.31 -2.85 -25.36
CA THR A 161 -6.34 -3.48 -26.18
C THR A 161 -7.74 -3.25 -25.62
N LEU A 162 -7.92 -3.47 -24.32
CA LEU A 162 -9.20 -3.23 -23.63
C LEU A 162 -9.65 -1.76 -23.75
N LEU A 163 -8.70 -0.81 -23.65
CA LEU A 163 -9.01 0.62 -23.78
C LEU A 163 -9.32 1.00 -25.23
N THR A 164 -8.66 0.38 -26.20
CA THR A 164 -8.93 0.55 -27.64
C THR A 164 -10.34 0.06 -27.98
N GLU A 165 -10.74 -1.10 -27.45
CA GLU A 165 -12.08 -1.66 -27.67
C GLU A 165 -13.20 -0.81 -27.05
N ARG A 166 -12.93 -0.15 -25.93
CA ARG A 166 -13.91 0.69 -25.20
C ARG A 166 -13.87 2.15 -25.58
N GLY A 167 -12.76 2.62 -26.13
CA GLY A 167 -12.51 3.99 -26.51
C GLY A 167 -12.91 4.33 -27.94
N VAL A 168 -12.39 5.44 -28.40
CA VAL A 168 -12.48 5.85 -29.79
C VAL A 168 -11.15 5.51 -30.46
N ALA A 169 -11.18 4.62 -31.43
CA ALA A 169 -9.99 4.25 -32.22
C ALA A 169 -9.33 5.49 -32.84
N ASP A 170 -8.01 5.54 -32.81
CA ASP A 170 -7.20 6.62 -33.36
C ASP A 170 -5.89 6.01 -33.87
N GLU A 171 -5.81 5.82 -35.19
CA GLU A 171 -4.66 5.18 -35.84
C GLU A 171 -3.39 6.05 -35.78
N ASP A 172 -3.54 7.36 -35.54
CA ASP A 172 -2.42 8.29 -35.39
C ASP A 172 -1.89 8.36 -33.94
N SER A 173 -2.55 7.68 -33.01
CA SER A 173 -2.15 7.61 -31.61
C SER A 173 -1.22 6.42 -31.35
N ASP A 174 -0.12 6.62 -30.61
CA ASP A 174 0.81 5.56 -30.22
C ASP A 174 0.12 4.40 -29.48
N ASN A 175 -1.00 4.67 -28.81
CA ASN A 175 -1.78 3.69 -28.02
C ASN A 175 -2.99 3.11 -28.80
N GLY A 176 -3.19 3.49 -30.07
CA GLY A 176 -4.30 3.01 -30.89
C GLY A 176 -5.68 3.56 -30.54
N PHE A 177 -5.79 4.44 -29.55
CA PHE A 177 -7.05 5.09 -29.17
C PHE A 177 -6.85 6.56 -28.81
N ARG A 178 -7.92 7.35 -28.95
CA ARG A 178 -7.89 8.78 -28.64
C ARG A 178 -7.66 9.00 -27.15
N SER A 179 -6.53 9.59 -26.82
CA SER A 179 -6.11 9.86 -25.43
C SER A 179 -5.54 11.27 -25.29
N ILE A 180 -5.56 11.78 -24.06
CA ILE A 180 -4.89 13.01 -23.66
C ILE A 180 -4.21 12.79 -22.31
N SER A 181 -2.99 13.24 -22.17
CA SER A 181 -2.29 13.15 -20.89
C SER A 181 -2.90 14.09 -19.86
N LEU A 182 -2.79 13.73 -18.58
CA LEU A 182 -3.28 14.58 -17.48
C LEU A 182 -2.63 15.98 -17.50
N GLY A 183 -1.35 16.07 -17.91
CA GLY A 183 -0.63 17.34 -17.98
C GLY A 183 -1.08 18.24 -19.15
N ALA A 184 -1.67 17.63 -20.20
CA ALA A 184 -2.20 18.35 -21.35
C ALA A 184 -3.69 18.70 -21.20
N TYR A 185 -4.41 18.01 -20.31
CA TYR A 185 -5.82 18.25 -19.99
C TYR A 185 -5.98 19.51 -19.13
#